data_077d2b78490a9df77b06486ed59e0274
#
_entry.id   077d2b78490a9df77b06486ed59e0274
#
_cell.length_a   1.000
_cell.length_b   1.000
_cell.length_c   1.000
_cell.angle_alpha   90.00
_cell.angle_beta   90.00
_cell.angle_gamma   90.00
#
_symmetry.space_group_name_H-M   'P 1'
#
loop_
_entity.id
_entity.type
_entity.pdbx_description
1 polymer ?
#
loop_
_entity_poly.entity_id
_entity_poly.type
_entity_poly.pdbx_seq_one_letter_code
_entity_poly.pdbx_strand_id
1 'polypeptide(L)'
;MTRARYSQKLTVAALAILAASCSSNNAQNSGSGGSSQSAGGATAASTGGQVGTGGSAPGVGGKGSGGSASGGTVSSASGGSISGGVTSGAGGSSSAATGGSSAATGTAGGSSGGGAASSGGGTGRGGASGNGGASGTGGTGGAQSCPSLPGAPTGTPPLPSPPQLSYQRMEMTAFIHYSLATYDGSEQGSPSDSPSIFNPSNLNATSVAEWASSLKAAGFGQAMLVTKHSVGFTLWPSKYTDYSVKSSQWMSGKGDVVQLFTDAIHTSGMRAALYLSPWDQKYPSSKSDYITYFKNQITEILSYGPAYEIEFDGAQSSTLGTFDWKSVFQFIKQAQPNILIWSGPEIAALGATPDLQWIGNENGQASRTTSSLDTIYCGGGKTWCPFECNTSSRRPSWFWHPGSSPMALADMQKVYFQTVGMNCTLNFNVPPSQTGEFDPKDLALLQQFGSWYSGLYKTNLLKGQPATADSTWSAAGFEAAKAVDDDLCTYWAAASGKTSAQLTVTPASPITINLISIREAIELGERVSKYHVEVMQNGNWVTSPTDKSGNKIQGTVIGNRQLWQLSGTTAQAVRLVIDSAKDSPAIAEFSVY
;
A
#
# COMPACT_ATOMS: atom_id res chain seq x y z
N MET A 1 -25.22 30.88 28.75
CA MET A 1 -25.36 29.50 29.27
C MET A 1 -25.76 28.57 28.13
N THR A 2 -24.96 28.46 27.04
CA THR A 2 -25.31 27.61 25.89
C THR A 2 -24.07 27.10 25.14
N ARG A 3 -22.98 26.80 25.88
CA ARG A 3 -21.75 26.20 25.28
C ARG A 3 -21.27 24.91 25.96
N ALA A 4 -22.00 24.37 26.94
CA ALA A 4 -21.56 23.23 27.74
C ALA A 4 -22.27 21.89 27.43
N ARG A 5 -23.17 21.84 26.42
CA ARG A 5 -23.93 20.61 26.11
C ARG A 5 -23.55 19.92 24.80
N TYR A 6 -22.58 20.45 24.05
CA TYR A 6 -22.15 19.85 22.78
C TYR A 6 -20.88 18.98 22.91
N SER A 7 -20.15 19.09 24.03
CA SER A 7 -18.89 18.35 24.26
C SER A 7 -19.08 16.93 24.78
N GLN A 8 -20.24 16.59 25.36
CA GLN A 8 -20.46 15.25 25.94
C GLN A 8 -21.03 14.20 24.98
N LYS A 9 -21.52 14.60 23.81
CA LYS A 9 -22.05 13.64 22.81
C LYS A 9 -21.02 13.10 21.82
N LEU A 10 -19.88 13.76 21.68
CA LEU A 10 -18.78 13.30 20.82
C LEU A 10 -17.87 12.26 21.50
N THR A 11 -17.79 12.29 22.83
CA THR A 11 -16.93 11.34 23.60
C THR A 11 -17.55 9.93 23.70
N VAL A 12 -18.86 9.79 23.55
CA VAL A 12 -19.55 8.49 23.62
C VAL A 12 -19.56 7.77 22.27
N ALA A 13 -19.50 8.48 21.15
CA ALA A 13 -19.47 7.87 19.82
C ALA A 13 -18.07 7.31 19.45
N ALA A 14 -16.99 7.90 19.97
CA ALA A 14 -15.64 7.42 19.73
C ALA A 14 -15.28 6.15 20.54
N LEU A 15 -15.94 5.94 21.71
CA LEU A 15 -15.70 4.75 22.54
C LEU A 15 -16.43 3.47 22.04
N ALA A 16 -17.48 3.62 21.24
CA ALA A 16 -18.26 2.49 20.74
C ALA A 16 -17.65 1.79 19.52
N ILE A 17 -16.74 2.46 18.81
CA ILE A 17 -16.06 1.91 17.62
C ILE A 17 -14.81 1.11 18.00
N LEU A 18 -14.19 1.39 19.16
CA LEU A 18 -12.99 0.70 19.66
C LEU A 18 -13.26 -0.69 20.28
N ALA A 19 -14.51 -1.04 20.58
CA ALA A 19 -14.86 -2.35 21.17
C ALA A 19 -15.14 -3.45 20.12
N ALA A 20 -15.19 -3.12 18.83
CA ALA A 20 -15.53 -4.07 17.78
C ALA A 20 -14.33 -4.75 17.10
N SER A 21 -13.10 -4.35 17.38
CA SER A 21 -11.91 -4.89 16.73
C SER A 21 -11.15 -5.99 17.52
N CYS A 22 -11.61 -6.38 18.71
CA CYS A 22 -10.95 -7.40 19.52
C CYS A 22 -11.79 -8.64 19.85
N SER A 23 -12.91 -8.91 19.16
CA SER A 23 -13.71 -10.11 19.43
C SER A 23 -14.29 -10.69 18.15
N SER A 24 -13.49 -11.46 17.44
CA SER A 24 -14.01 -12.46 16.50
C SER A 24 -13.22 -13.76 16.65
N ASN A 25 -13.66 -14.59 17.58
CA ASN A 25 -13.33 -16.00 17.58
C ASN A 25 -14.60 -16.84 17.33
N ASN A 26 -14.51 -17.67 16.31
CA ASN A 26 -15.21 -18.92 16.05
C ASN A 26 -16.75 -18.95 16.09
N ALA A 27 -17.33 -19.16 14.92
CA ALA A 27 -18.41 -20.14 14.77
C ALA A 27 -18.34 -20.78 13.38
N GLN A 28 -18.13 -22.08 13.40
CA GLN A 28 -18.15 -22.98 12.25
C GLN A 28 -19.54 -23.13 11.64
N ASN A 29 -19.49 -23.31 10.37
CA ASN A 29 -20.49 -23.63 9.39
C ASN A 29 -21.20 -24.96 9.66
N SER A 30 -22.53 -25.03 9.53
CA SER A 30 -23.22 -26.20 9.01
C SER A 30 -24.54 -25.78 8.37
N GLY A 31 -24.72 -26.23 7.13
CA GLY A 31 -25.76 -25.82 6.22
C GLY A 31 -27.05 -26.61 6.39
N SER A 32 -28.06 -26.14 5.71
CA SER A 32 -28.99 -26.80 4.80
C SER A 32 -30.35 -26.11 4.77
N GLY A 33 -30.76 -25.63 3.67
CA GLY A 33 -31.87 -26.07 2.82
C GLY A 33 -33.28 -25.65 3.21
N GLY A 34 -33.98 -24.98 2.26
CA GLY A 34 -35.41 -25.15 2.12
C GLY A 34 -36.27 -23.89 2.12
N SER A 35 -36.49 -23.39 0.96
CA SER A 35 -37.69 -22.85 0.25
C SER A 35 -38.90 -22.32 1.00
N SER A 36 -39.39 -21.23 0.43
CA SER A 36 -40.75 -20.84 0.00
C SER A 36 -41.66 -20.02 0.92
N GLN A 37 -41.97 -18.87 0.37
CA GLN A 37 -43.27 -18.20 0.10
C GLN A 37 -44.15 -17.62 1.19
N SER A 38 -44.35 -16.35 1.01
CA SER A 38 -45.60 -15.57 0.85
C SER A 38 -46.39 -15.07 2.06
N ALA A 39 -46.53 -13.73 2.00
CA ALA A 39 -47.73 -12.90 2.13
C ALA A 39 -48.42 -12.70 3.49
N GLY A 40 -48.57 -11.45 3.82
CA GLY A 40 -49.85 -10.86 4.23
C GLY A 40 -50.02 -10.38 5.65
N GLY A 41 -50.13 -9.08 5.81
CA GLY A 41 -51.29 -8.48 6.52
C GLY A 41 -51.19 -8.15 8.01
N ALA A 42 -50.99 -6.87 8.25
CA ALA A 42 -51.83 -5.95 9.05
C ALA A 42 -52.15 -6.20 10.54
N THR A 43 -51.82 -5.14 11.29
CA THR A 43 -52.59 -4.43 12.34
C THR A 43 -52.74 -4.98 13.76
N ALA A 44 -52.32 -4.12 14.66
CA ALA A 44 -52.99 -3.60 15.87
C ALA A 44 -52.86 -4.27 17.21
N ALA A 45 -52.24 -3.53 18.09
CA ALA A 45 -52.69 -3.05 19.41
C ALA A 45 -52.87 -3.99 20.61
N SER A 46 -52.13 -3.61 21.63
CA SER A 46 -52.62 -3.29 23.02
C SER A 46 -52.46 -4.33 24.12
N THR A 47 -51.80 -3.82 25.15
CA THR A 47 -52.09 -3.93 26.60
C THR A 47 -51.79 -5.25 27.35
N GLY A 48 -50.90 -5.14 28.31
CA GLY A 48 -51.25 -5.22 29.73
C GLY A 48 -50.78 -6.43 30.51
N GLY A 49 -50.09 -6.19 31.61
CA GLY A 49 -50.25 -6.93 32.88
C GLY A 49 -49.13 -7.94 33.23
N GLN A 50 -48.22 -7.58 34.01
CA GLN A 50 -47.96 -7.67 35.45
C GLN A 50 -47.91 -9.08 36.10
N VAL A 51 -46.76 -9.32 36.81
CA VAL A 51 -46.56 -9.94 38.15
C VAL A 51 -46.46 -11.47 38.30
N GLY A 52 -45.38 -11.88 39.01
CA GLY A 52 -45.38 -13.06 39.90
C GLY A 52 -44.06 -13.84 39.93
N THR A 53 -43.13 -13.48 40.76
CA THR A 53 -42.56 -14.02 42.02
C THR A 53 -42.34 -15.54 42.15
N GLY A 54 -41.12 -15.86 42.61
CA GLY A 54 -40.76 -17.02 43.48
C GLY A 54 -40.11 -18.15 42.72
N GLY A 55 -39.04 -18.76 43.13
CA GLY A 55 -38.32 -18.88 44.36
C GLY A 55 -37.59 -20.22 44.36
N SER A 56 -36.40 -20.22 44.94
CA SER A 56 -35.71 -21.31 45.63
C SER A 56 -35.03 -22.47 44.89
N ALA A 57 -33.74 -22.58 45.12
CA ALA A 57 -32.85 -23.76 45.08
C ALA A 57 -33.21 -24.75 46.24
N PRO A 58 -32.49 -25.86 46.57
CA PRO A 58 -31.23 -26.47 46.10
C PRO A 58 -31.24 -28.04 46.08
N GLY A 59 -30.08 -28.66 45.81
CA GLY A 59 -29.79 -30.05 46.26
C GLY A 59 -28.93 -30.82 45.27
N VAL A 60 -27.70 -31.01 45.51
CA VAL A 60 -26.88 -32.01 46.18
C VAL A 60 -26.87 -33.41 45.53
N GLY A 61 -25.66 -33.84 45.11
CA GLY A 61 -25.13 -35.16 45.45
C GLY A 61 -24.98 -36.19 44.32
N GLY A 62 -23.78 -36.74 44.23
CA GLY A 62 -23.65 -38.12 43.80
C GLY A 62 -22.38 -38.49 43.03
N LYS A 63 -21.44 -39.09 43.77
CA LYS A 63 -20.20 -39.75 43.34
C LYS A 63 -20.44 -41.07 42.59
N GLY A 64 -19.39 -41.52 41.88
CA GLY A 64 -19.14 -42.97 41.56
C GLY A 64 -18.37 -43.08 40.24
N SER A 65 -17.13 -43.23 40.17
CA SER A 65 -16.19 -44.34 40.34
C SER A 65 -16.29 -45.45 39.30
N GLY A 66 -15.18 -45.70 38.54
CA GLY A 66 -14.60 -47.01 38.41
C GLY A 66 -14.49 -47.64 37.02
N GLY A 67 -13.31 -48.08 36.69
CA GLY A 67 -13.00 -49.28 35.92
C GLY A 67 -12.42 -49.04 34.51
N SER A 68 -11.24 -49.14 34.33
CA SER A 68 -10.13 -50.09 34.10
C SER A 68 -10.31 -51.06 32.91
N ALA A 69 -9.28 -51.07 32.13
CA ALA A 69 -8.50 -52.18 31.62
C ALA A 69 -8.68 -52.65 30.16
N SER A 70 -7.54 -52.64 29.50
CA SER A 70 -6.81 -53.65 28.71
C SER A 70 -7.28 -53.84 27.26
N GLY A 71 -6.42 -53.96 26.26
CA GLY A 71 -5.11 -54.50 26.12
C GLY A 71 -5.07 -55.22 24.78
N GLY A 72 -3.95 -55.34 24.11
CA GLY A 72 -3.73 -56.18 22.93
C GLY A 72 -3.11 -55.42 21.73
N THR A 73 -1.93 -55.31 21.59
CA THR A 73 -0.70 -56.00 21.10
C THR A 73 -0.84 -56.81 19.81
N VAL A 74 0.22 -56.63 19.04
CA VAL A 74 0.99 -57.50 18.07
C VAL A 74 0.44 -57.55 16.64
N SER A 75 1.21 -57.54 15.56
CA SER A 75 2.59 -57.75 15.15
C SER A 75 2.71 -57.39 13.66
N SER A 76 3.77 -56.77 13.25
CA SER A 76 4.97 -57.24 12.53
C SER A 76 4.76 -58.07 11.23
N ALA A 77 5.43 -57.65 10.19
CA ALA A 77 6.54 -58.29 9.49
C ALA A 77 6.55 -57.86 8.03
N SER A 78 7.69 -57.32 7.62
CA SER A 78 8.75 -57.83 6.75
C SER A 78 8.33 -57.90 5.28
N GLY A 79 9.10 -57.42 4.32
CA GLY A 79 10.50 -57.48 4.03
C GLY A 79 10.63 -57.61 2.52
N GLY A 80 11.69 -57.13 1.91
CA GLY A 80 11.97 -57.40 0.51
C GLY A 80 12.96 -56.42 -0.14
N SER A 81 14.21 -56.63 0.11
CA SER A 81 15.35 -56.13 -0.68
C SER A 81 15.56 -56.97 -1.92
N ILE A 82 16.04 -56.38 -3.02
CA ILE A 82 17.02 -56.93 -4.01
C ILE A 82 17.48 -55.70 -4.82
N SER A 83 18.67 -55.18 -4.76
CA SER A 83 20.08 -55.45 -5.13
C SER A 83 20.33 -55.69 -6.62
N GLY A 84 21.32 -55.00 -7.12
CA GLY A 84 22.08 -55.27 -8.34
C GLY A 84 22.09 -54.08 -9.30
N GLY A 85 23.18 -53.54 -9.77
CA GLY A 85 24.59 -53.87 -9.76
C GLY A 85 25.29 -52.94 -10.77
N VAL A 86 26.36 -52.42 -10.33
CA VAL A 86 27.66 -52.06 -10.91
C VAL A 86 27.87 -52.12 -12.43
N THR A 87 28.47 -51.08 -13.02
CA THR A 87 29.77 -51.03 -13.76
C THR A 87 29.99 -49.58 -14.22
N SER A 88 30.97 -48.82 -13.76
CA SER A 88 32.42 -48.70 -14.05
C SER A 88 32.76 -48.40 -15.51
N GLY A 89 33.37 -47.25 -15.73
CA GLY A 89 34.05 -46.88 -16.97
C GLY A 89 34.78 -45.55 -16.83
N ALA A 90 36.07 -45.67 -16.61
CA ALA A 90 37.06 -44.65 -16.37
C ALA A 90 37.70 -44.12 -17.68
N GLY A 91 38.43 -43.03 -17.54
CA GLY A 91 39.45 -42.55 -18.46
C GLY A 91 39.17 -41.16 -18.98
N GLY A 92 40.00 -40.19 -18.89
CA GLY A 92 41.38 -40.01 -18.59
C GLY A 92 41.88 -38.74 -19.24
N SER A 93 42.67 -38.00 -18.45
CA SER A 93 43.90 -37.26 -18.80
C SER A 93 43.82 -36.05 -19.76
N SER A 94 44.12 -34.88 -19.24
CA SER A 94 45.39 -34.12 -19.13
C SER A 94 45.81 -33.34 -20.36
N SER A 95 46.11 -32.10 -20.19
CA SER A 95 47.41 -31.37 -20.17
C SER A 95 47.18 -29.87 -20.37
N ALA A 96 47.62 -29.09 -19.56
CA ALA A 96 48.73 -28.22 -19.22
C ALA A 96 49.48 -27.62 -20.43
N ALA A 97 49.61 -26.27 -20.44
CA ALA A 97 50.83 -25.47 -20.66
C ALA A 97 50.45 -23.98 -20.88
N THR A 98 50.79 -23.11 -19.96
CA THR A 98 51.99 -22.28 -19.76
C THR A 98 52.24 -21.15 -20.75
N GLY A 99 52.43 -19.97 -20.17
CA GLY A 99 53.33 -18.91 -20.56
C GLY A 99 52.69 -17.71 -21.25
N GLY A 100 52.92 -16.50 -20.86
CA GLY A 100 54.05 -15.81 -20.41
C GLY A 100 53.73 -14.29 -20.29
N SER A 101 54.37 -13.73 -19.36
CA SER A 101 54.45 -12.31 -19.01
C SER A 101 54.98 -11.41 -20.11
N SER A 102 54.58 -10.11 -20.10
CA SER A 102 55.56 -9.02 -20.19
C SER A 102 54.96 -7.68 -19.79
N ALA A 103 55.66 -7.01 -18.90
CA ALA A 103 55.49 -5.65 -18.45
C ALA A 103 56.23 -4.66 -19.37
N ALA A 104 55.76 -3.40 -19.46
CA ALA A 104 56.62 -2.21 -19.66
C ALA A 104 55.75 -0.97 -19.39
N THR A 105 55.94 -0.28 -18.34
CA THR A 105 56.52 1.03 -17.92
C THR A 105 56.64 2.13 -18.97
N GLY A 106 56.19 3.34 -18.55
CA GLY A 106 56.60 4.64 -19.14
C GLY A 106 55.60 5.77 -18.88
N THR A 107 55.70 6.42 -17.80
CA THR A 107 56.15 7.77 -17.36
C THR A 107 55.62 8.98 -18.17
N ALA A 108 54.92 9.86 -17.47
CA ALA A 108 55.03 11.26 -17.09
C ALA A 108 55.03 12.38 -18.14
N GLY A 109 54.36 13.46 -17.74
CA GLY A 109 54.56 14.86 -18.16
C GLY A 109 53.34 15.44 -18.85
N GLY A 110 52.65 16.47 -18.42
CA GLY A 110 53.01 17.66 -17.70
C GLY A 110 52.47 18.90 -18.46
N SER A 111 51.74 19.73 -17.72
CA SER A 111 51.58 21.22 -17.87
C SER A 111 50.64 21.83 -18.92
N SER A 112 49.60 22.49 -18.38
CA SER A 112 49.28 23.93 -18.33
C SER A 112 48.98 24.71 -19.63
N GLY A 113 47.92 25.52 -19.50
CA GLY A 113 47.68 26.79 -20.22
C GLY A 113 46.31 26.79 -20.93
N GLY A 114 45.34 27.52 -20.57
CA GLY A 114 45.07 28.90 -20.43
C GLY A 114 44.57 29.54 -21.74
N GLY A 115 43.33 30.13 -21.74
CA GLY A 115 43.01 31.15 -22.68
C GLY A 115 41.63 31.13 -23.35
N ALA A 116 40.71 31.91 -22.83
CA ALA A 116 39.81 32.91 -23.40
C ALA A 116 39.06 32.68 -24.74
N ALA A 117 37.76 32.83 -24.61
CA ALA A 117 36.72 33.49 -25.40
C ALA A 117 36.93 33.82 -26.88
N SER A 118 35.95 33.45 -27.71
CA SER A 118 35.24 34.44 -28.54
C SER A 118 34.00 33.82 -29.26
N SER A 119 33.00 34.66 -29.39
CA SER A 119 31.73 34.62 -30.08
C SER A 119 31.76 34.21 -31.55
N GLY A 120 30.71 33.57 -32.02
CA GLY A 120 30.41 33.46 -33.45
C GLY A 120 29.13 32.68 -33.72
N GLY A 121 28.09 33.35 -34.20
CA GLY A 121 26.80 32.79 -34.60
C GLY A 121 26.86 31.99 -35.88
N GLY A 122 25.89 31.08 -36.02
CA GLY A 122 25.71 30.33 -37.24
C GLY A 122 24.36 29.56 -37.20
N THR A 123 23.42 30.06 -37.95
CA THR A 123 22.14 29.42 -38.31
C THR A 123 22.33 28.13 -39.09
N GLY A 124 21.64 27.08 -38.72
CA GLY A 124 21.59 25.85 -39.51
C GLY A 124 20.37 25.01 -39.16
N ARG A 125 19.48 24.91 -40.11
CA ARG A 125 18.27 24.11 -40.15
C ARG A 125 18.55 22.60 -40.16
N GLY A 126 17.62 21.82 -39.55
CA GLY A 126 17.16 20.56 -40.11
C GLY A 126 17.65 19.31 -39.44
N GLY A 127 16.69 18.49 -39.01
CA GLY A 127 16.92 17.08 -38.71
C GLY A 127 15.99 16.55 -37.62
N ALA A 128 14.75 16.19 -38.01
CA ALA A 128 13.89 15.38 -37.20
C ALA A 128 14.52 14.00 -37.07
N SER A 129 14.77 13.56 -35.84
CA SER A 129 14.97 12.15 -35.52
C SER A 129 14.00 11.78 -34.44
N GLY A 130 12.98 11.04 -34.82
CA GLY A 130 12.05 10.41 -33.93
C GLY A 130 12.78 9.43 -33.03
N ASN A 131 12.59 9.58 -31.72
CA ASN A 131 12.97 8.56 -30.77
C ASN A 131 11.68 7.94 -30.24
N GLY A 132 11.55 6.65 -30.56
CA GLY A 132 10.39 5.82 -30.24
C GLY A 132 10.08 5.78 -28.77
N GLY A 133 8.77 5.74 -28.50
CA GLY A 133 8.18 5.68 -27.20
C GLY A 133 8.74 4.59 -26.32
N ALA A 134 9.15 4.95 -25.14
CA ALA A 134 9.30 4.04 -24.03
C ALA A 134 7.89 3.75 -23.50
N SER A 135 7.46 2.52 -23.71
CA SER A 135 6.29 1.91 -23.11
C SER A 135 6.29 2.11 -21.60
N GLY A 136 5.15 2.42 -21.01
CA GLY A 136 4.95 2.59 -19.59
C GLY A 136 5.51 1.43 -18.78
N THR A 137 6.70 1.61 -18.25
CA THR A 137 7.25 0.79 -17.19
C THR A 137 6.91 1.48 -15.88
N GLY A 138 6.20 0.74 -15.01
CA GLY A 138 5.97 1.16 -13.65
C GLY A 138 7.26 1.61 -12.98
N GLY A 139 7.21 2.77 -12.33
CA GLY A 139 8.01 3.13 -11.22
C GLY A 139 9.51 3.16 -11.33
N THR A 140 10.06 4.28 -11.76
CA THR A 140 11.33 4.75 -11.18
C THR A 140 10.98 5.69 -10.03
N GLY A 141 11.55 5.42 -8.82
CA GLY A 141 11.23 6.08 -7.55
C GLY A 141 11.58 7.57 -7.42
N GLY A 142 11.60 8.33 -8.52
CA GLY A 142 11.67 9.79 -8.51
C GLY A 142 10.26 10.35 -8.69
N ALA A 143 9.87 11.31 -7.85
CA ALA A 143 8.69 12.11 -8.08
C ALA A 143 8.79 12.72 -9.48
N GLN A 144 7.99 12.25 -10.42
CA GLN A 144 7.84 12.91 -11.71
C GLN A 144 7.15 14.24 -11.46
N SER A 145 7.94 15.31 -11.37
CA SER A 145 7.39 16.66 -11.32
C SER A 145 6.90 17.00 -12.72
N CYS A 146 5.60 17.03 -12.87
CA CYS A 146 5.01 17.50 -14.12
C CYS A 146 5.32 18.98 -14.31
N PRO A 147 5.73 19.40 -15.50
CA PRO A 147 5.90 20.82 -15.80
C PRO A 147 4.53 21.52 -15.67
N SER A 148 4.55 22.77 -15.19
CA SER A 148 3.35 23.60 -15.22
C SER A 148 2.93 23.88 -16.66
N LEU A 149 1.68 23.59 -16.99
CA LEU A 149 1.12 23.84 -18.31
C LEU A 149 0.67 25.32 -18.39
N PRO A 150 1.16 26.12 -19.35
CA PRO A 150 0.75 27.52 -19.51
C PRO A 150 -0.76 27.63 -19.73
N GLY A 151 -1.42 28.53 -18.98
CA GLY A 151 -2.86 28.74 -19.11
C GLY A 151 -3.72 27.63 -18.54
N ALA A 152 -3.16 26.75 -17.70
CA ALA A 152 -3.88 25.68 -17.03
C ALA A 152 -5.06 26.20 -16.16
N PRO A 153 -6.12 25.39 -15.98
CA PRO A 153 -7.16 25.68 -14.99
C PRO A 153 -6.56 25.89 -13.61
N THR A 154 -7.14 26.82 -12.85
CA THR A 154 -6.77 26.99 -11.43
C THR A 154 -7.22 25.80 -10.62
N GLY A 155 -6.36 25.33 -9.70
CA GLY A 155 -6.73 24.25 -8.79
C GLY A 155 -7.88 24.62 -7.86
N THR A 156 -8.74 23.64 -7.55
CA THR A 156 -9.88 23.77 -6.63
C THR A 156 -9.49 23.21 -5.25
N PRO A 157 -9.21 24.06 -4.25
CA PRO A 157 -8.79 23.58 -2.92
C PRO A 157 -9.85 22.71 -2.23
N PRO A 158 -9.39 21.79 -1.33
CA PRO A 158 -8.01 21.53 -0.97
C PRO A 158 -7.24 20.79 -2.06
N LEU A 159 -5.93 21.05 -2.17
CA LEU A 159 -5.04 20.48 -3.15
C LEU A 159 -3.99 19.57 -2.49
N PRO A 160 -3.49 18.53 -3.18
CA PRO A 160 -2.36 17.76 -2.70
C PRO A 160 -1.09 18.60 -2.64
N SER A 161 -0.29 18.40 -1.60
CA SER A 161 1.11 18.80 -1.65
C SER A 161 1.88 17.94 -2.68
N PRO A 162 3.03 18.39 -3.22
CA PRO A 162 3.81 17.59 -4.15
C PRO A 162 4.17 16.19 -3.63
N PRO A 163 4.55 15.99 -2.33
CA PRO A 163 4.74 14.65 -1.77
C PRO A 163 3.45 13.80 -1.78
N GLN A 164 2.28 14.36 -1.42
CA GLN A 164 1.01 13.63 -1.43
C GLN A 164 0.58 13.23 -2.85
N LEU A 165 0.73 14.13 -3.83
CA LEU A 165 0.48 13.81 -5.24
C LEU A 165 1.37 12.65 -5.71
N SER A 166 2.66 12.71 -5.36
CA SER A 166 3.63 11.68 -5.69
C SER A 166 3.33 10.33 -5.00
N TYR A 167 2.83 10.35 -3.76
CA TYR A 167 2.40 9.19 -3.00
C TYR A 167 1.20 8.51 -3.68
N GLN A 168 0.16 9.25 -4.03
CA GLN A 168 -1.02 8.69 -4.68
C GLN A 168 -0.70 8.12 -6.07
N ARG A 169 0.13 8.80 -6.87
CA ARG A 169 0.56 8.33 -8.20
C ARG A 169 1.43 7.08 -8.16
N MET A 170 2.14 6.86 -7.06
CA MET A 170 2.94 5.65 -6.84
C MET A 170 2.07 4.40 -6.62
N GLU A 171 0.90 4.54 -6.00
CA GLU A 171 -0.16 3.53 -5.83
C GLU A 171 0.15 2.36 -4.89
N MET A 172 1.40 1.89 -4.80
CA MET A 172 1.74 0.70 -4.03
C MET A 172 2.98 0.89 -3.18
N THR A 173 2.83 0.67 -1.87
CA THR A 173 3.88 0.56 -0.86
C THR A 173 3.96 -0.89 -0.38
N ALA A 174 5.18 -1.41 -0.20
CA ALA A 174 5.40 -2.66 0.50
C ALA A 174 5.65 -2.39 1.98
N PHE A 175 5.07 -3.20 2.87
CA PHE A 175 5.25 -3.13 4.30
C PHE A 175 6.11 -4.31 4.77
N ILE A 176 7.04 -4.10 5.69
CA ILE A 176 7.96 -5.14 6.17
C ILE A 176 7.90 -5.18 7.70
N HIS A 177 7.14 -6.16 8.22
CA HIS A 177 7.08 -6.47 9.64
C HIS A 177 8.16 -7.49 10.00
N TYR A 178 9.15 -7.05 10.76
CA TYR A 178 10.24 -7.88 11.23
C TYR A 178 10.65 -7.43 12.64
N SER A 179 10.67 -8.34 13.61
CA SER A 179 10.99 -8.01 15.01
C SER A 179 11.16 -9.30 15.82
N LEU A 180 11.21 -9.21 17.15
CA LEU A 180 11.16 -10.36 18.07
C LEU A 180 9.90 -11.22 17.84
N ALA A 181 8.77 -10.62 17.45
CA ALA A 181 7.54 -11.33 17.13
C ALA A 181 7.70 -12.39 16.03
N THR A 182 8.64 -12.22 15.11
CA THR A 182 9.00 -13.24 14.11
C THR A 182 9.57 -14.52 14.76
N TYR A 183 10.15 -14.42 15.95
CA TYR A 183 10.86 -15.50 16.63
C TYR A 183 10.04 -16.13 17.75
N ASP A 184 9.24 -15.35 18.48
CA ASP A 184 8.41 -15.83 19.58
C ASP A 184 7.05 -16.40 19.13
N GLY A 185 6.67 -16.16 17.87
CA GLY A 185 5.42 -16.65 17.29
C GLY A 185 4.18 -15.84 17.67
N SER A 186 4.34 -14.62 18.20
CA SER A 186 3.26 -13.69 18.54
C SER A 186 3.10 -12.58 17.50
N GLU A 187 1.98 -11.84 17.56
CA GLU A 187 1.75 -10.69 16.67
C GLU A 187 2.35 -9.38 17.19
N GLN A 188 2.81 -9.33 18.42
CA GLN A 188 3.33 -8.10 19.01
C GLN A 188 4.72 -8.24 19.64
N GLY A 189 5.13 -9.46 19.97
CA GLY A 189 6.27 -9.73 20.83
C GLY A 189 5.89 -9.59 22.31
N SER A 190 6.78 -10.06 23.19
CA SER A 190 6.64 -9.89 24.63
C SER A 190 7.74 -8.98 25.18
N PRO A 191 7.44 -8.00 26.05
CA PRO A 191 8.47 -7.18 26.68
C PRO A 191 9.39 -8.00 27.60
N SER A 192 9.06 -9.27 27.91
CA SER A 192 9.92 -10.22 28.62
C SER A 192 10.91 -10.94 27.73
N ASP A 193 10.74 -10.88 26.40
CA ASP A 193 11.63 -11.56 25.48
C ASP A 193 13.05 -10.99 25.55
N SER A 194 14.01 -11.90 25.50
CA SER A 194 15.41 -11.48 25.42
C SER A 194 15.75 -11.02 24.01
N PRO A 195 16.46 -9.90 23.84
CA PRO A 195 17.02 -9.52 22.53
C PRO A 195 17.83 -10.63 21.86
N SER A 196 18.34 -11.59 22.61
CA SER A 196 19.16 -12.70 22.11
C SER A 196 18.41 -13.65 21.20
N ILE A 197 17.06 -13.69 21.22
CA ILE A 197 16.27 -14.51 20.28
C ILE A 197 16.31 -13.94 18.86
N PHE A 198 16.61 -12.66 18.67
CA PHE A 198 16.83 -12.07 17.36
C PHE A 198 18.18 -12.51 16.81
N ASN A 199 18.17 -13.59 16.05
CA ASN A 199 19.40 -14.18 15.48
C ASN A 199 19.19 -14.72 14.08
N PRO A 200 18.87 -13.87 13.09
CA PRO A 200 18.70 -14.31 11.70
C PRO A 200 19.99 -14.88 11.13
N SER A 201 19.91 -16.06 10.49
CA SER A 201 21.09 -16.76 9.93
C SER A 201 21.60 -16.13 8.64
N ASN A 202 20.71 -15.52 7.85
CA ASN A 202 20.99 -15.07 6.47
C ASN A 202 20.75 -13.57 6.26
N LEU A 203 20.39 -12.82 7.30
CA LEU A 203 20.15 -11.39 7.17
C LEU A 203 21.47 -10.63 6.96
N ASN A 204 21.65 -10.09 5.78
CA ASN A 204 22.83 -9.34 5.35
C ASN A 204 22.48 -8.42 4.18
N ALA A 205 23.44 -7.69 3.65
CA ALA A 205 23.20 -6.76 2.52
C ALA A 205 22.63 -7.43 1.27
N THR A 206 23.01 -8.69 1.00
CA THR A 206 22.52 -9.42 -0.17
C THR A 206 21.04 -9.79 -0.02
N SER A 207 20.65 -10.36 1.12
CA SER A 207 19.25 -10.74 1.37
C SER A 207 18.32 -9.53 1.40
N VAL A 208 18.76 -8.39 1.96
CA VAL A 208 17.96 -7.16 1.96
C VAL A 208 17.91 -6.51 0.58
N ALA A 209 18.95 -6.62 -0.24
CA ALA A 209 18.90 -6.24 -1.65
C ALA A 209 17.92 -7.13 -2.45
N GLU A 210 17.76 -8.41 -2.08
CA GLU A 210 16.73 -9.29 -2.67
C GLU A 210 15.31 -8.85 -2.26
N TRP A 211 15.09 -8.40 -1.01
CA TRP A 211 13.80 -7.78 -0.64
C TRP A 211 13.48 -6.64 -1.61
N ALA A 212 14.41 -5.68 -1.75
CA ALA A 212 14.22 -4.51 -2.60
C ALA A 212 13.95 -4.87 -4.07
N SER A 213 14.75 -5.79 -4.64
CA SER A 213 14.60 -6.18 -6.04
C SER A 213 13.30 -6.93 -6.31
N SER A 214 12.88 -7.82 -5.41
CA SER A 214 11.64 -8.59 -5.54
C SER A 214 10.40 -7.69 -5.42
N LEU A 215 10.40 -6.75 -4.48
CA LEU A 215 9.34 -5.77 -4.32
C LEU A 215 9.24 -4.84 -5.54
N LYS A 216 10.37 -4.33 -6.01
CA LYS A 216 10.40 -3.49 -7.22
C LYS A 216 9.90 -4.22 -8.45
N ALA A 217 10.30 -5.47 -8.64
CA ALA A 217 9.84 -6.32 -9.74
C ALA A 217 8.33 -6.60 -9.66
N ALA A 218 7.76 -6.63 -8.47
CA ALA A 218 6.32 -6.74 -8.25
C ALA A 218 5.55 -5.42 -8.47
N GLY A 219 6.24 -4.29 -8.74
CA GLY A 219 5.63 -3.00 -9.07
C GLY A 219 5.51 -2.04 -7.89
N PHE A 220 6.07 -2.35 -6.72
CA PHE A 220 6.08 -1.43 -5.59
C PHE A 220 7.07 -0.28 -5.81
N GLY A 221 6.64 0.95 -5.54
CA GLY A 221 7.48 2.15 -5.66
C GLY A 221 8.13 2.58 -4.34
N GLN A 222 7.63 2.09 -3.23
CA GLN A 222 8.07 2.37 -1.87
C GLN A 222 8.12 1.09 -1.05
N ALA A 223 9.02 1.04 -0.08
CA ALA A 223 9.00 0.02 0.97
C ALA A 223 9.12 0.69 2.34
N MET A 224 8.33 0.21 3.30
CA MET A 224 8.29 0.67 4.68
C MET A 224 8.79 -0.43 5.61
N LEU A 225 9.75 -0.11 6.47
CA LEU A 225 10.25 -1.02 7.51
C LEU A 225 9.64 -0.66 8.87
N VAL A 226 9.11 -1.65 9.57
CA VAL A 226 8.80 -1.54 11.00
C VAL A 226 10.11 -1.49 11.78
N THR A 227 10.60 -0.29 12.06
CA THR A 227 11.89 -0.09 12.74
C THR A 227 11.80 -0.42 14.24
N LYS A 228 10.64 -0.14 14.85
CA LYS A 228 10.28 -0.51 16.22
C LYS A 228 8.78 -0.74 16.32
N HIS A 229 8.35 -1.96 16.62
CA HIS A 229 6.96 -2.29 16.95
C HIS A 229 6.66 -2.01 18.43
N SER A 230 5.43 -2.21 18.85
CA SER A 230 4.91 -1.92 20.19
C SER A 230 5.66 -2.61 21.36
N VAL A 231 6.36 -3.72 21.11
CA VAL A 231 7.20 -4.37 22.13
C VAL A 231 8.40 -3.50 22.57
N GLY A 232 8.81 -2.53 21.71
CA GLY A 232 9.90 -1.61 22.01
C GLY A 232 11.30 -2.05 21.54
N PHE A 233 11.38 -3.23 20.85
CA PHE A 233 12.65 -3.70 20.29
C PHE A 233 13.02 -2.91 19.03
N THR A 234 14.19 -2.27 19.03
CA THR A 234 14.66 -1.47 17.91
C THR A 234 15.55 -2.28 16.96
N LEU A 235 15.28 -2.19 15.66
CA LEU A 235 16.03 -2.86 14.60
C LEU A 235 17.35 -2.14 14.23
N TRP A 236 17.73 -1.10 14.99
CA TRP A 236 19.00 -0.40 14.88
C TRP A 236 19.67 -0.32 16.26
N PRO A 237 21.00 -0.13 16.34
CA PRO A 237 21.73 -0.07 17.60
C PRO A 237 21.52 1.27 18.32
N SER A 238 20.28 1.51 18.78
CA SER A 238 19.87 2.77 19.41
C SER A 238 20.77 3.14 20.60
N LYS A 239 21.07 4.43 20.73
CA LYS A 239 21.81 5.00 21.88
C LYS A 239 20.92 5.15 23.12
N TYR A 240 19.60 5.06 22.94
CA TYR A 240 18.61 5.40 23.97
C TYR A 240 17.93 4.18 24.59
N THR A 241 18.16 2.99 24.06
CA THR A 241 17.71 1.73 24.65
C THR A 241 18.69 0.59 24.36
N ASP A 242 18.85 -0.32 25.33
CA ASP A 242 19.57 -1.57 25.14
C ASP A 242 18.65 -2.69 24.60
N TYR A 243 17.34 -2.46 24.56
CA TYR A 243 16.38 -3.38 23.98
C TYR A 243 16.37 -3.22 22.45
N SER A 244 17.43 -3.70 21.84
CA SER A 244 17.75 -3.48 20.42
C SER A 244 18.64 -4.57 19.84
N VAL A 245 18.86 -4.53 18.54
CA VAL A 245 19.78 -5.43 17.83
C VAL A 245 21.19 -5.43 18.40
N LYS A 246 21.64 -4.35 19.08
CA LYS A 246 22.97 -4.32 19.74
C LYS A 246 23.10 -5.29 20.91
N SER A 247 21.98 -5.73 21.49
CA SER A 247 21.92 -6.73 22.55
C SER A 247 21.54 -8.12 22.04
N SER A 248 21.39 -8.29 20.72
CA SER A 248 21.09 -9.55 20.08
C SER A 248 22.33 -10.41 19.81
N GLN A 249 22.13 -11.67 19.45
CA GLN A 249 23.23 -12.52 19.01
C GLN A 249 23.62 -12.26 17.55
N TRP A 250 22.71 -11.68 16.76
CA TRP A 250 22.96 -11.40 15.36
C TRP A 250 24.14 -10.47 15.16
N MET A 251 25.11 -10.91 14.36
CA MET A 251 26.39 -10.21 14.09
C MET A 251 27.15 -9.80 15.38
N SER A 252 26.95 -10.54 16.48
CA SER A 252 27.51 -10.22 17.80
C SER A 252 27.14 -8.81 18.28
N GLY A 253 25.89 -8.39 18.05
CA GLY A 253 25.36 -7.08 18.43
C GLY A 253 25.83 -5.92 17.55
N LYS A 254 26.47 -6.17 16.41
CA LYS A 254 26.97 -5.13 15.48
C LYS A 254 26.07 -4.93 14.26
N GLY A 255 24.96 -5.67 14.20
CA GLY A 255 24.03 -5.57 13.09
C GLY A 255 23.14 -4.31 13.16
N ASP A 256 22.72 -3.83 12.00
CA ASP A 256 21.82 -2.69 11.84
C ASP A 256 20.87 -2.95 10.65
N VAL A 257 19.63 -3.35 10.96
CA VAL A 257 18.65 -3.69 9.93
C VAL A 257 18.16 -2.44 9.21
N VAL A 258 18.07 -1.31 9.94
CA VAL A 258 17.61 -0.03 9.35
C VAL A 258 18.60 0.46 8.31
N GLN A 259 19.92 0.36 8.61
CA GLN A 259 20.96 0.72 7.63
C GLN A 259 20.89 -0.19 6.40
N LEU A 260 20.87 -1.52 6.60
CA LEU A 260 20.77 -2.47 5.48
C LEU A 260 19.55 -2.19 4.60
N PHE A 261 18.40 -1.91 5.22
CA PHE A 261 17.16 -1.62 4.52
C PHE A 261 17.24 -0.32 3.72
N THR A 262 17.64 0.79 4.37
CA THR A 262 17.67 2.09 3.69
C THR A 262 18.66 2.09 2.53
N ASP A 263 19.83 1.48 2.69
CA ASP A 263 20.83 1.35 1.63
C ASP A 263 20.30 0.54 0.43
N ALA A 264 19.67 -0.61 0.68
CA ALA A 264 19.12 -1.47 -0.37
C ALA A 264 17.96 -0.79 -1.12
N ILE A 265 17.03 -0.15 -0.39
CA ILE A 265 15.88 0.52 -0.99
C ILE A 265 16.33 1.72 -1.83
N HIS A 266 17.22 2.57 -1.32
CA HIS A 266 17.75 3.70 -2.08
C HIS A 266 18.54 3.25 -3.30
N THR A 267 19.39 2.22 -3.16
CA THR A 267 20.16 1.65 -4.28
C THR A 267 19.24 1.08 -5.36
N SER A 268 18.11 0.50 -4.97
CA SER A 268 17.11 0.01 -5.92
C SER A 268 16.37 1.14 -6.66
N GLY A 269 16.46 2.38 -6.21
CA GLY A 269 15.71 3.53 -6.70
C GLY A 269 14.25 3.55 -6.21
N MET A 270 13.90 2.75 -5.20
CA MET A 270 12.62 2.84 -4.48
C MET A 270 12.70 3.89 -3.38
N ARG A 271 11.55 4.28 -2.85
CA ARG A 271 11.44 5.18 -1.70
C ARG A 271 11.52 4.40 -0.41
N ALA A 272 12.32 4.87 0.55
CA ALA A 272 12.33 4.31 1.89
C ALA A 272 11.29 5.00 2.76
N ALA A 273 10.50 4.20 3.48
CA ALA A 273 9.56 4.66 4.50
C ALA A 273 9.83 3.93 5.81
N LEU A 274 9.49 4.55 6.93
CA LEU A 274 9.84 4.08 8.27
C LEU A 274 8.59 4.05 9.15
N TYR A 275 8.42 2.97 9.90
CA TYR A 275 7.39 2.87 10.93
C TYR A 275 8.05 2.90 12.30
N LEU A 276 7.54 3.68 13.21
CA LEU A 276 8.00 3.78 14.60
C LEU A 276 6.79 3.83 15.54
N SER A 277 6.48 2.72 16.23
CA SER A 277 5.37 2.72 17.17
C SER A 277 5.62 3.71 18.31
N PRO A 278 4.68 4.63 18.57
CA PRO A 278 4.72 5.47 19.77
C PRO A 278 4.32 4.70 21.04
N TRP A 279 3.71 3.52 20.91
CA TRP A 279 3.51 2.62 22.03
C TRP A 279 4.76 1.77 22.23
N ASP A 280 5.35 1.84 23.43
CA ASP A 280 6.57 1.12 23.78
C ASP A 280 6.38 0.41 25.13
N GLN A 281 6.25 -0.91 25.08
CA GLN A 281 6.02 -1.73 26.28
C GLN A 281 7.27 -1.83 27.15
N LYS A 282 8.45 -1.65 26.56
CA LYS A 282 9.73 -1.73 27.29
C LYS A 282 10.10 -0.40 27.94
N TYR A 283 9.73 0.72 27.32
CA TYR A 283 9.92 2.06 27.85
C TYR A 283 8.56 2.76 27.96
N PRO A 284 7.85 2.58 29.09
CA PRO A 284 6.47 3.02 29.21
C PRO A 284 6.30 4.52 28.94
N SER A 285 5.30 4.87 28.15
CA SER A 285 4.95 6.26 27.83
C SER A 285 4.51 7.10 29.02
N SER A 286 4.27 6.47 30.18
CA SER A 286 4.03 7.16 31.47
C SER A 286 5.27 7.84 32.06
N LYS A 287 6.47 7.56 31.54
CA LYS A 287 7.69 8.24 31.99
C LYS A 287 7.68 9.69 31.50
N SER A 288 8.07 10.61 32.38
CA SER A 288 8.08 12.06 32.13
C SER A 288 8.99 12.49 30.97
N ASP A 289 10.02 11.68 30.65
CA ASP A 289 11.00 11.92 29.61
C ASP A 289 10.69 11.16 28.29
N TYR A 290 9.54 10.45 28.23
CA TYR A 290 9.19 9.61 27.06
C TYR A 290 9.18 10.37 25.73
N ILE A 291 8.65 11.60 25.71
CA ILE A 291 8.62 12.41 24.49
C ILE A 291 10.04 12.75 23.99
N THR A 292 10.97 12.98 24.90
CA THR A 292 12.38 13.22 24.56
C THR A 292 13.03 11.94 24.02
N TYR A 293 12.80 10.80 24.69
CA TYR A 293 13.23 9.49 24.23
C TYR A 293 12.71 9.19 22.82
N PHE A 294 11.42 9.43 22.58
CA PHE A 294 10.80 9.18 21.29
C PHE A 294 11.35 10.10 20.17
N LYS A 295 11.51 11.40 20.45
CA LYS A 295 12.14 12.35 19.51
C LYS A 295 13.61 11.99 19.21
N ASN A 296 14.34 11.49 20.17
CA ASN A 296 15.70 11.02 19.97
C ASN A 296 15.73 9.79 19.04
N GLN A 297 14.82 8.83 19.21
CA GLN A 297 14.69 7.71 18.27
C GLN A 297 14.30 8.16 16.87
N ILE A 298 13.39 9.13 16.72
CA ILE A 298 13.07 9.74 15.43
C ILE A 298 14.33 10.34 14.79
N THR A 299 15.14 11.06 15.56
CA THR A 299 16.41 11.63 15.07
C THR A 299 17.34 10.54 14.57
N GLU A 300 17.47 9.43 15.31
CA GLU A 300 18.31 8.31 14.88
C GLU A 300 17.84 7.73 13.55
N ILE A 301 16.55 7.36 13.43
CA ILE A 301 16.06 6.71 12.20
C ILE A 301 16.04 7.65 10.99
N LEU A 302 15.81 8.95 11.16
CA LEU A 302 15.87 9.91 10.07
C LEU A 302 17.32 10.25 9.63
N SER A 303 18.34 9.86 10.42
CA SER A 303 19.74 10.05 10.05
C SER A 303 20.26 9.03 9.02
N TYR A 304 19.51 7.94 8.76
CA TYR A 304 19.89 6.92 7.77
C TYR A 304 19.67 7.35 6.31
N GLY A 305 19.09 8.53 6.10
CA GLY A 305 18.86 9.08 4.76
C GLY A 305 17.48 9.67 4.57
N PRO A 306 17.14 10.08 3.33
CA PRO A 306 15.81 10.61 3.04
C PRO A 306 14.75 9.52 3.25
N ALA A 307 13.77 9.80 4.12
CA ALA A 307 12.56 9.00 4.25
C ALA A 307 11.40 9.74 3.59
N TYR A 308 10.57 9.01 2.83
CA TYR A 308 9.42 9.59 2.14
C TYR A 308 8.16 9.58 2.99
N GLU A 309 8.10 8.69 3.96
CA GLU A 309 6.98 8.53 4.88
C GLU A 309 7.49 8.06 6.24
N ILE A 310 6.83 8.53 7.30
CA ILE A 310 6.97 7.99 8.66
C ILE A 310 5.59 7.68 9.21
N GLU A 311 5.41 6.45 9.72
CA GLU A 311 4.15 5.94 10.25
C GLU A 311 4.22 5.79 11.76
N PHE A 312 3.17 6.29 12.46
CA PHE A 312 2.95 6.17 13.89
C PHE A 312 1.66 5.41 14.17
N ASP A 313 1.77 4.12 14.38
CA ASP A 313 0.66 3.24 14.75
C ASP A 313 0.81 2.79 16.22
N GLY A 314 -0.32 2.38 16.84
CA GLY A 314 -0.33 1.92 18.21
C GLY A 314 -0.34 3.03 19.26
N ALA A 315 -0.78 4.24 18.92
CA ALA A 315 -0.92 5.37 19.83
C ALA A 315 -2.11 5.26 20.81
N GLN A 316 -2.59 4.05 21.09
CA GLN A 316 -3.82 3.79 21.85
C GLN A 316 -3.66 3.96 23.37
N SER A 317 -2.46 4.20 23.85
CA SER A 317 -2.23 4.40 25.30
C SER A 317 -2.84 5.72 25.76
N SER A 318 -3.64 5.67 26.83
CA SER A 318 -4.22 6.87 27.48
C SER A 318 -3.16 7.90 27.90
N THR A 319 -1.93 7.48 28.13
CA THR A 319 -0.81 8.34 28.47
C THR A 319 -0.25 9.12 27.28
N LEU A 320 -0.45 8.64 26.05
CA LEU A 320 -0.06 9.38 24.83
C LEU A 320 -0.95 10.60 24.57
N GLY A 321 -2.16 10.64 25.15
CA GLY A 321 -3.05 11.79 25.08
C GLY A 321 -2.54 13.06 25.73
N THR A 322 -1.49 12.98 26.54
CA THR A 322 -0.85 14.13 27.20
C THR A 322 0.29 14.74 26.39
N PHE A 323 0.71 14.11 25.26
CA PHE A 323 1.84 14.58 24.48
C PHE A 323 1.42 15.64 23.45
N ASP A 324 2.29 16.62 23.26
CA ASP A 324 2.15 17.60 22.18
C ASP A 324 2.60 17.00 20.83
N TRP A 325 1.71 16.18 20.26
CA TRP A 325 1.94 15.55 18.96
C TRP A 325 2.17 16.56 17.83
N LYS A 326 1.58 17.76 17.95
CA LYS A 326 1.83 18.83 16.99
C LYS A 326 3.30 19.23 16.97
N SER A 327 3.95 19.32 18.14
CA SER A 327 5.37 19.61 18.20
C SER A 327 6.24 18.46 17.69
N VAL A 328 5.78 17.21 17.80
CA VAL A 328 6.48 16.05 17.19
C VAL A 328 6.42 16.13 15.66
N PHE A 329 5.27 16.40 15.09
CA PHE A 329 5.11 16.54 13.63
C PHE A 329 5.93 17.72 13.09
N GLN A 330 5.92 18.87 13.78
CA GLN A 330 6.76 20.01 13.43
C GLN A 330 8.26 19.67 13.48
N PHE A 331 8.69 18.93 14.50
CA PHE A 331 10.07 18.47 14.65
C PHE A 331 10.50 17.60 13.45
N ILE A 332 9.65 16.66 13.01
CA ILE A 332 9.91 15.80 11.87
C ILE A 332 9.99 16.64 10.57
N LYS A 333 9.03 17.54 10.36
CA LYS A 333 9.00 18.41 9.17
C LYS A 333 10.17 19.39 9.12
N GLN A 334 10.73 19.78 10.27
CA GLN A 334 11.99 20.57 10.31
C GLN A 334 13.19 19.74 9.89
N ALA A 335 13.24 18.45 10.27
CA ALA A 335 14.32 17.55 9.88
C ALA A 335 14.24 17.15 8.40
N GLN A 336 13.06 16.80 7.91
CA GLN A 336 12.79 16.39 6.53
C GLN A 336 11.46 17.01 6.06
N PRO A 337 11.47 18.19 5.39
CA PRO A 337 10.25 18.94 5.07
C PRO A 337 9.25 18.22 4.17
N ASN A 338 9.72 17.32 3.31
CA ASN A 338 8.91 16.59 2.34
C ASN A 338 8.43 15.21 2.80
N ILE A 339 8.82 14.76 4.01
CA ILE A 339 8.36 13.49 4.55
C ILE A 339 6.86 13.53 4.81
N LEU A 340 6.14 12.49 4.41
CA LEU A 340 4.74 12.33 4.75
C LEU A 340 4.61 11.71 6.14
N ILE A 341 3.66 12.19 6.93
CA ILE A 341 3.37 11.66 8.26
C ILE A 341 2.02 10.96 8.20
N TRP A 342 2.05 9.65 8.46
CA TRP A 342 0.87 8.87 8.72
C TRP A 342 0.69 8.72 10.23
N SER A 343 -0.54 8.84 10.70
CA SER A 343 -0.87 8.51 12.09
C SER A 343 -2.25 7.90 12.19
N GLY A 344 -2.46 7.06 13.21
CA GLY A 344 -3.77 6.56 13.56
C GLY A 344 -4.73 7.67 14.00
N PRO A 345 -6.04 7.35 14.09
CA PRO A 345 -7.09 8.30 14.48
C PRO A 345 -6.86 8.91 15.86
N GLU A 346 -6.16 8.22 16.74
CA GLU A 346 -5.89 8.65 18.12
C GLU A 346 -5.06 9.92 18.15
N ILE A 347 -3.99 10.00 17.35
CA ILE A 347 -3.10 11.17 17.28
C ILE A 347 -3.81 12.33 16.61
N ALA A 348 -4.57 12.08 15.56
CA ALA A 348 -5.36 13.09 14.88
C ALA A 348 -6.41 13.71 15.82
N ALA A 349 -7.04 12.90 16.69
CA ALA A 349 -7.97 13.36 17.71
C ALA A 349 -7.34 14.31 18.74
N LEU A 350 -6.01 14.26 18.90
CA LEU A 350 -5.22 15.13 19.78
C LEU A 350 -4.75 16.43 19.12
N GLY A 351 -5.29 16.75 17.93
CA GLY A 351 -5.07 18.04 17.25
C GLY A 351 -3.79 18.09 16.40
N ALA A 352 -3.14 16.98 16.16
CA ALA A 352 -2.10 16.84 15.14
C ALA A 352 -2.76 16.45 13.82
N THR A 353 -2.41 17.12 12.72
CA THR A 353 -2.95 16.83 11.38
C THR A 353 -1.94 16.03 10.61
N PRO A 354 -2.18 14.73 10.35
CA PRO A 354 -1.31 13.92 9.51
C PRO A 354 -1.44 14.31 8.02
N ASP A 355 -0.49 13.85 7.22
CA ASP A 355 -0.54 14.01 5.75
C ASP A 355 -1.32 12.88 5.07
N LEU A 356 -1.38 11.72 5.71
CA LEU A 356 -2.02 10.49 5.23
C LEU A 356 -2.97 9.95 6.30
N GLN A 357 -3.99 9.20 5.89
CA GLN A 357 -4.97 8.63 6.82
C GLN A 357 -5.23 7.14 6.53
N TRP A 358 -5.57 6.41 7.58
CA TRP A 358 -5.93 5.00 7.49
C TRP A 358 -7.37 4.81 6.99
N ILE A 359 -7.60 3.79 6.14
CA ILE A 359 -8.94 3.44 5.64
C ILE A 359 -9.86 2.82 6.71
N GLY A 360 -9.34 2.47 7.89
CA GLY A 360 -10.12 1.92 9.00
C GLY A 360 -10.30 0.40 8.99
N ASN A 361 -9.61 -0.33 8.13
CA ASN A 361 -9.58 -1.78 8.12
C ASN A 361 -8.25 -2.32 7.59
N GLU A 362 -7.89 -3.54 8.01
CA GLU A 362 -6.66 -4.22 7.60
C GLU A 362 -6.89 -5.28 6.51
N ASN A 363 -8.01 -5.23 5.82
CA ASN A 363 -8.34 -6.20 4.77
C ASN A 363 -7.93 -5.72 3.37
N GLY A 364 -7.30 -4.53 3.28
CA GLY A 364 -7.00 -3.90 2.00
C GLY A 364 -8.29 -3.64 1.22
N GLN A 365 -9.28 -2.97 1.84
CA GLN A 365 -10.57 -2.75 1.24
C GLN A 365 -11.00 -1.29 1.36
N ALA A 366 -11.01 -0.59 0.23
CA ALA A 366 -11.57 0.74 0.06
C ALA A 366 -13.01 0.69 -0.51
N SER A 367 -13.58 1.85 -0.72
CA SER A 367 -14.90 2.05 -1.31
C SER A 367 -14.78 2.81 -2.63
N ARG A 368 -15.74 2.63 -3.55
CA ARG A 368 -15.88 3.44 -4.77
C ARG A 368 -16.11 4.93 -4.50
N THR A 369 -16.40 5.28 -3.26
CA THR A 369 -16.58 6.66 -2.80
C THR A 369 -15.37 7.21 -2.04
N THR A 370 -14.27 6.43 -1.90
CA THR A 370 -13.05 6.87 -1.22
C THR A 370 -12.49 8.13 -1.88
N SER A 371 -12.34 9.19 -1.10
CA SER A 371 -11.92 10.51 -1.55
C SER A 371 -10.85 11.07 -0.62
N SER A 372 -9.82 11.71 -1.17
CA SER A 372 -8.80 12.40 -0.38
C SER A 372 -9.36 13.60 0.40
N LEU A 373 -10.62 13.94 0.18
CA LEU A 373 -11.37 14.97 0.90
C LEU A 373 -12.24 14.41 2.02
N ASP A 374 -12.35 13.07 2.14
CA ASP A 374 -13.05 12.39 3.24
C ASP A 374 -12.14 12.38 4.46
N THR A 375 -12.22 13.41 5.26
CA THR A 375 -11.25 13.62 6.31
C THR A 375 -11.88 13.36 7.67
N ILE A 376 -11.91 12.10 8.06
CA ILE A 376 -12.26 11.73 9.44
C ILE A 376 -11.10 12.15 10.36
N TYR A 377 -9.85 12.04 9.90
CA TYR A 377 -8.65 12.22 10.71
C TYR A 377 -7.81 13.46 10.37
N CYS A 378 -8.03 14.08 9.22
CA CYS A 378 -7.20 15.16 8.70
C CYS A 378 -7.88 16.54 8.72
N GLY A 379 -8.61 16.88 9.75
CA GLY A 379 -9.15 18.24 9.91
C GLY A 379 -10.50 18.52 9.22
N GLY A 380 -11.30 17.49 8.97
CA GLY A 380 -12.73 17.65 8.59
C GLY A 380 -12.96 18.29 7.22
N GLY A 381 -12.38 17.77 6.15
CA GLY A 381 -12.66 18.21 4.76
C GLY A 381 -11.95 19.48 4.32
N LYS A 382 -11.05 20.03 5.15
CA LYS A 382 -10.32 21.27 4.87
C LYS A 382 -8.90 21.06 4.34
N THR A 383 -8.43 19.83 4.35
CA THR A 383 -7.09 19.43 3.93
C THR A 383 -7.17 18.27 2.94
N TRP A 384 -6.20 18.16 2.07
CA TRP A 384 -6.00 16.98 1.25
C TRP A 384 -5.37 15.88 2.09
N CYS A 385 -5.98 14.70 2.13
CA CYS A 385 -5.49 13.61 2.96
C CYS A 385 -5.76 12.25 2.31
N PRO A 386 -4.82 11.73 1.53
CA PRO A 386 -4.96 10.44 0.88
C PRO A 386 -5.09 9.30 1.86
N PHE A 387 -5.87 8.28 1.48
CA PHE A 387 -5.98 7.05 2.25
C PHE A 387 -4.84 6.09 1.97
N GLU A 388 -4.38 5.45 3.05
CA GLU A 388 -3.64 4.22 3.02
C GLU A 388 -4.56 3.03 3.32
N CYS A 389 -4.46 1.99 2.47
CA CYS A 389 -5.16 0.73 2.58
C CYS A 389 -4.15 -0.38 2.83
N ASN A 390 -4.01 -0.80 4.08
CA ASN A 390 -3.04 -1.80 4.47
C ASN A 390 -3.63 -3.21 4.58
N THR A 391 -2.81 -4.22 4.29
CA THR A 391 -3.11 -5.64 4.52
C THR A 391 -1.83 -6.46 4.48
N SER A 392 -1.89 -7.70 4.99
CA SER A 392 -0.73 -8.60 4.99
C SER A 392 -0.92 -9.74 3.99
N SER A 393 0.18 -10.15 3.36
CA SER A 393 0.23 -11.37 2.53
C SER A 393 -0.18 -12.61 3.32
N ARG A 394 0.03 -12.60 4.64
CA ARG A 394 -0.17 -13.75 5.55
C ARG A 394 -1.30 -13.53 6.56
N ARG A 395 -2.35 -12.77 6.18
CA ARG A 395 -3.51 -12.54 7.07
C ARG A 395 -3.99 -13.82 7.76
N PRO A 396 -4.36 -13.72 9.06
CA PRO A 396 -4.46 -12.49 9.87
C PRO A 396 -3.14 -11.97 10.44
N SER A 397 -2.01 -12.64 10.20
CA SER A 397 -0.71 -12.30 10.79
C SER A 397 0.01 -11.19 10.03
N TRP A 398 0.67 -10.30 10.78
CA TRP A 398 1.58 -9.29 10.26
C TRP A 398 3.03 -9.79 10.23
N PHE A 399 3.44 -10.59 11.21
CA PHE A 399 4.74 -11.23 11.24
C PHE A 399 4.72 -12.60 10.57
N TRP A 400 5.89 -13.03 10.12
CA TRP A 400 6.04 -14.39 9.59
C TRP A 400 6.03 -15.40 10.75
N HIS A 401 5.30 -16.50 10.57
CA HIS A 401 5.24 -17.61 11.53
C HIS A 401 5.46 -18.93 10.82
N PRO A 402 6.12 -19.92 11.50
CA PRO A 402 6.30 -21.27 10.96
C PRO A 402 4.95 -21.88 10.55
N GLY A 403 4.91 -22.47 9.35
CA GLY A 403 3.71 -23.11 8.83
C GLY A 403 2.65 -22.19 8.22
N SER A 404 2.78 -20.85 8.36
CA SER A 404 1.93 -19.92 7.65
C SER A 404 2.24 -19.89 6.15
N SER A 405 1.28 -19.46 5.35
CA SER A 405 1.46 -19.31 3.89
C SER A 405 0.88 -17.98 3.45
N PRO A 406 1.44 -17.34 2.42
CA PRO A 406 0.83 -16.15 1.87
C PRO A 406 -0.51 -16.47 1.19
N MET A 407 -1.30 -15.43 0.97
CA MET A 407 -2.55 -15.52 0.21
C MET A 407 -2.28 -15.98 -1.23
N ALA A 408 -3.32 -16.47 -1.90
CA ALA A 408 -3.23 -16.83 -3.31
C ALA A 408 -3.10 -15.56 -4.19
N LEU A 409 -2.53 -15.71 -5.40
CA LEU A 409 -2.44 -14.62 -6.39
C LEU A 409 -3.80 -13.95 -6.65
N ALA A 410 -4.87 -14.73 -6.77
CA ALA A 410 -6.22 -14.21 -7.01
C ALA A 410 -6.71 -13.27 -5.90
N ASP A 411 -6.34 -13.54 -4.65
CA ASP A 411 -6.68 -12.69 -3.51
C ASP A 411 -5.85 -11.40 -3.53
N MET A 412 -4.56 -11.47 -3.86
CA MET A 412 -3.73 -10.28 -4.02
C MET A 412 -4.20 -9.39 -5.18
N GLN A 413 -4.62 -10.00 -6.31
CA GLN A 413 -5.26 -9.28 -7.42
C GLN A 413 -6.55 -8.59 -6.98
N LYS A 414 -7.38 -9.27 -6.19
CA LYS A 414 -8.60 -8.70 -5.61
C LYS A 414 -8.28 -7.51 -4.70
N VAL A 415 -7.29 -7.64 -3.81
CA VAL A 415 -6.80 -6.54 -2.96
C VAL A 415 -6.40 -5.34 -3.82
N TYR A 416 -5.62 -5.54 -4.89
CA TYR A 416 -5.22 -4.47 -5.80
C TYR A 416 -6.42 -3.70 -6.38
N PHE A 417 -7.44 -4.40 -6.86
CA PHE A 417 -8.65 -3.76 -7.39
C PHE A 417 -9.50 -3.09 -6.30
N GLN A 418 -9.45 -3.57 -5.07
CA GLN A 418 -10.19 -3.02 -3.93
C GLN A 418 -9.48 -1.87 -3.22
N THR A 419 -8.21 -1.62 -3.55
CA THR A 419 -7.40 -0.51 -3.01
C THR A 419 -7.09 0.49 -4.12
N VAL A 420 -6.08 0.22 -4.93
CA VAL A 420 -5.65 1.09 -6.04
C VAL A 420 -6.80 1.36 -7.02
N GLY A 421 -7.60 0.35 -7.31
CA GLY A 421 -8.78 0.47 -8.15
C GLY A 421 -9.92 1.28 -7.55
N MET A 422 -9.80 1.76 -6.31
CA MET A 422 -10.80 2.55 -5.59
C MET A 422 -10.19 3.77 -4.88
N ASN A 423 -9.20 4.40 -5.53
CA ASN A 423 -8.58 5.66 -5.08
C ASN A 423 -7.90 5.57 -3.70
N CYS A 424 -7.25 4.42 -3.38
CA CYS A 424 -6.53 4.22 -2.14
C CYS A 424 -5.11 3.66 -2.43
N THR A 425 -4.09 4.19 -1.78
CA THR A 425 -2.73 3.63 -1.91
C THR A 425 -2.64 2.33 -1.14
N LEU A 426 -2.24 1.25 -1.81
CA LEU A 426 -2.03 -0.06 -1.18
C LEU A 426 -0.73 -0.06 -0.38
N ASN A 427 -0.80 -0.44 0.91
CA ASN A 427 0.35 -0.80 1.73
C ASN A 427 0.29 -2.30 2.05
N PHE A 428 1.10 -3.10 1.32
CA PHE A 428 1.03 -4.56 1.33
C PHE A 428 2.19 -5.18 2.09
N ASN A 429 1.90 -5.86 3.19
CA ASN A 429 2.92 -6.45 4.05
C ASN A 429 3.45 -7.78 3.53
N VAL A 430 4.77 -7.89 3.47
CA VAL A 430 5.54 -9.10 3.15
C VAL A 430 6.59 -9.30 4.24
N PRO A 431 6.33 -10.14 5.26
CA PRO A 431 7.23 -10.28 6.39
C PRO A 431 8.38 -11.23 6.09
N PRO A 432 9.64 -10.86 6.42
CA PRO A 432 10.77 -11.79 6.37
C PRO A 432 10.62 -12.93 7.38
N SER A 433 11.14 -14.09 7.03
CA SER A 433 11.19 -15.28 7.89
C SER A 433 12.24 -15.14 9.00
N GLN A 434 12.33 -16.14 9.87
CA GLN A 434 13.34 -16.18 10.93
C GLN A 434 14.77 -16.18 10.39
N THR A 435 14.99 -16.57 9.13
CA THR A 435 16.33 -16.50 8.51
C THR A 435 16.74 -15.08 8.14
N GLY A 436 15.79 -14.15 8.07
CA GLY A 436 15.98 -12.78 7.59
C GLY A 436 15.82 -12.62 6.08
N GLU A 437 15.34 -13.66 5.39
CA GLU A 437 14.99 -13.66 3.97
C GLU A 437 13.47 -13.68 3.80
N PHE A 438 12.96 -13.23 2.66
CA PHE A 438 11.58 -13.54 2.31
C PHE A 438 11.40 -15.05 2.11
N ASP A 439 10.30 -15.58 2.61
CA ASP A 439 9.94 -16.98 2.38
C ASP A 439 9.80 -17.24 0.87
N PRO A 440 10.28 -18.37 0.34
CA PRO A 440 10.16 -18.71 -1.08
C PRO A 440 8.72 -18.62 -1.63
N LYS A 441 7.71 -18.85 -0.79
CA LYS A 441 6.30 -18.71 -1.19
C LYS A 441 5.90 -17.25 -1.38
N ASP A 442 6.41 -16.32 -0.55
CA ASP A 442 6.18 -14.87 -0.73
C ASP A 442 6.91 -14.37 -1.98
N LEU A 443 8.14 -14.82 -2.23
CA LEU A 443 8.88 -14.51 -3.47
C LEU A 443 8.11 -14.99 -4.70
N ALA A 444 7.55 -16.20 -4.67
CA ALA A 444 6.73 -16.74 -5.75
C ALA A 444 5.43 -15.91 -5.97
N LEU A 445 4.76 -15.47 -4.90
CA LEU A 445 3.60 -14.61 -4.97
C LEU A 445 3.96 -13.25 -5.60
N LEU A 446 5.04 -12.62 -5.15
CA LEU A 446 5.53 -11.34 -5.68
C LEU A 446 5.86 -11.45 -7.17
N GLN A 447 6.56 -12.50 -7.59
CA GLN A 447 6.89 -12.75 -8.99
C GLN A 447 5.64 -12.94 -9.86
N GLN A 448 4.68 -13.74 -9.40
CA GLN A 448 3.41 -13.95 -10.10
C GLN A 448 2.60 -12.66 -10.20
N PHE A 449 2.53 -11.90 -9.10
CA PHE A 449 1.83 -10.63 -9.08
C PHE A 449 2.49 -9.60 -10.02
N GLY A 450 3.81 -9.46 -9.99
CA GLY A 450 4.54 -8.56 -10.89
C GLY A 450 4.34 -8.89 -12.36
N SER A 451 4.35 -10.19 -12.71
CA SER A 451 4.06 -10.66 -14.06
C SER A 451 2.63 -10.34 -14.49
N TRP A 452 1.65 -10.54 -13.61
CA TRP A 452 0.26 -10.18 -13.85
C TRP A 452 0.08 -8.66 -13.97
N TYR A 453 0.67 -7.89 -13.04
CA TYR A 453 0.56 -6.42 -13.01
C TYR A 453 1.10 -5.79 -14.29
N SER A 454 2.30 -6.21 -14.74
CA SER A 454 2.88 -5.73 -15.98
C SER A 454 2.07 -6.15 -17.21
N GLY A 455 1.45 -7.33 -17.18
CA GLY A 455 0.56 -7.81 -18.24
C GLY A 455 -0.75 -7.05 -18.30
N LEU A 456 -1.29 -6.62 -17.14
CA LEU A 456 -2.58 -5.92 -17.03
C LEU A 456 -2.60 -4.60 -17.80
N TYR A 457 -1.48 -3.88 -17.80
CA TYR A 457 -1.34 -2.56 -18.43
C TYR A 457 -0.49 -2.56 -19.71
N LYS A 458 -0.27 -3.73 -20.30
CA LYS A 458 0.64 -3.89 -21.45
C LYS A 458 0.19 -3.08 -22.67
N THR A 459 -1.11 -2.99 -22.92
CA THR A 459 -1.64 -2.34 -24.13
C THR A 459 -2.88 -1.53 -23.77
N ASN A 460 -2.74 -0.20 -23.75
CA ASN A 460 -3.89 0.70 -23.69
C ASN A 460 -4.52 0.82 -25.07
N LEU A 461 -5.74 0.29 -25.23
CA LEU A 461 -6.46 0.24 -26.50
C LEU A 461 -6.99 1.63 -26.94
N LEU A 462 -7.03 2.62 -26.04
CA LEU A 462 -7.43 3.99 -26.36
C LEU A 462 -6.24 4.91 -26.66
N LYS A 463 -5.00 4.47 -26.43
CA LYS A 463 -3.82 5.30 -26.62
C LYS A 463 -3.74 5.87 -28.03
N GLY A 464 -3.75 7.20 -28.13
CA GLY A 464 -3.64 7.91 -29.41
C GLY A 464 -4.82 7.73 -30.36
N GLN A 465 -5.93 7.12 -29.90
CA GLN A 465 -7.14 7.02 -30.70
C GLN A 465 -7.86 8.37 -30.82
N PRO A 466 -8.65 8.59 -31.89
CA PRO A 466 -9.45 9.80 -32.05
C PRO A 466 -10.33 10.06 -30.82
N ALA A 467 -10.08 11.17 -30.14
CA ALA A 467 -10.81 11.60 -28.96
C ALA A 467 -11.48 12.96 -29.21
N THR A 468 -12.73 13.11 -28.79
CA THR A 468 -13.51 14.33 -28.86
C THR A 468 -14.17 14.63 -27.53
N ALA A 469 -14.38 15.90 -27.25
CA ALA A 469 -15.13 16.32 -26.07
C ALA A 469 -16.16 17.39 -26.48
N ASP A 470 -17.28 17.44 -25.77
CA ASP A 470 -18.32 18.48 -25.96
C ASP A 470 -17.91 19.84 -25.42
N SER A 471 -16.83 19.87 -24.62
CA SER A 471 -16.28 21.07 -24.00
C SER A 471 -14.77 20.91 -23.79
N THR A 472 -14.00 21.95 -24.12
CA THR A 472 -12.53 21.95 -23.98
C THR A 472 -12.06 23.30 -23.44
N TRP A 473 -11.07 23.27 -22.54
CA TRP A 473 -10.42 24.47 -22.02
C TRP A 473 -9.81 25.31 -23.15
N SER A 474 -9.89 26.64 -23.03
CA SER A 474 -9.56 27.55 -24.14
C SER A 474 -8.06 27.66 -24.46
N ALA A 475 -7.18 27.37 -23.48
CA ALA A 475 -5.73 27.33 -23.74
C ALA A 475 -5.35 26.03 -24.46
N ALA A 476 -4.30 26.07 -25.27
CA ALA A 476 -3.75 24.88 -25.93
C ALA A 476 -3.12 23.92 -24.91
N GLY A 477 -3.19 22.63 -25.21
CA GLY A 477 -2.61 21.57 -24.39
C GLY A 477 -3.59 20.86 -23.46
N PHE A 478 -4.91 21.16 -23.59
CA PHE A 478 -5.97 20.58 -22.78
C PHE A 478 -7.05 19.87 -23.61
N GLU A 479 -6.69 19.51 -24.84
CA GLU A 479 -7.58 18.85 -25.81
C GLU A 479 -7.95 17.43 -25.35
N ALA A 480 -9.03 16.88 -25.86
CA ALA A 480 -9.54 15.54 -25.56
C ALA A 480 -8.45 14.45 -25.69
N ALA A 481 -7.53 14.60 -26.65
CA ALA A 481 -6.43 13.66 -26.88
C ALA A 481 -5.45 13.55 -25.68
N LYS A 482 -5.43 14.56 -24.80
CA LYS A 482 -4.60 14.58 -23.59
C LYS A 482 -5.06 13.64 -22.50
N ALA A 483 -6.26 13.12 -22.59
CA ALA A 483 -6.76 12.09 -21.69
C ALA A 483 -6.55 10.66 -22.20
N VAL A 484 -5.84 10.46 -23.33
CA VAL A 484 -5.59 9.14 -23.95
C VAL A 484 -4.15 9.05 -24.51
N ASP A 485 -3.19 9.75 -23.91
CA ASP A 485 -1.80 9.79 -24.40
C ASP A 485 -0.80 8.98 -23.53
N ASP A 486 -1.27 8.37 -22.43
CA ASP A 486 -0.48 7.67 -21.41
C ASP A 486 0.55 8.58 -20.68
N ASP A 487 0.29 9.90 -20.64
CA ASP A 487 1.12 10.85 -19.91
C ASP A 487 0.33 11.52 -18.79
N LEU A 488 0.56 11.12 -17.55
CA LEU A 488 -0.10 11.68 -16.37
C LEU A 488 0.28 13.15 -16.08
N CYS A 489 1.19 13.73 -16.84
CA CYS A 489 1.54 15.16 -16.76
C CYS A 489 0.71 16.02 -17.71
N THR A 490 -0.11 15.42 -18.55
CA THR A 490 -1.09 16.09 -19.41
C THR A 490 -2.50 15.69 -18.99
N TYR A 491 -3.47 16.46 -19.40
CA TYR A 491 -4.88 16.15 -19.10
C TYR A 491 -5.82 16.90 -20.04
N TRP A 492 -6.95 16.32 -20.38
CA TRP A 492 -8.07 17.04 -20.91
C TRP A 492 -8.77 17.83 -19.82
N ALA A 493 -9.20 19.06 -20.11
CA ALA A 493 -10.04 19.85 -19.22
C ALA A 493 -11.22 20.44 -19.99
N ALA A 494 -12.39 20.46 -19.35
CA ALA A 494 -13.57 21.13 -19.89
C ALA A 494 -13.43 22.66 -19.82
N ALA A 495 -14.17 23.40 -20.64
CA ALA A 495 -14.17 24.86 -20.66
C ALA A 495 -14.49 25.46 -19.27
N SER A 496 -13.96 26.65 -19.03
CA SER A 496 -14.16 27.37 -17.77
C SER A 496 -15.64 27.48 -17.38
N GLY A 497 -15.97 27.14 -16.14
CA GLY A 497 -17.32 27.19 -15.57
C GLY A 497 -18.24 26.03 -16.00
N LYS A 498 -17.77 25.08 -16.79
CA LYS A 498 -18.51 23.86 -17.08
C LYS A 498 -18.36 22.86 -15.95
N THR A 499 -19.46 22.42 -15.38
CA THR A 499 -19.50 21.42 -14.29
C THR A 499 -20.02 20.06 -14.75
N SER A 500 -20.29 19.92 -16.04
CA SER A 500 -20.61 18.66 -16.72
C SER A 500 -19.97 18.65 -18.10
N ALA A 501 -19.53 17.49 -18.58
CA ALA A 501 -18.91 17.35 -19.88
C ALA A 501 -18.84 15.87 -20.30
N GLN A 502 -18.57 15.62 -21.59
CA GLN A 502 -18.41 14.28 -22.14
C GLN A 502 -17.10 14.19 -22.92
N LEU A 503 -16.37 13.11 -22.67
CA LEU A 503 -15.17 12.72 -23.41
C LEU A 503 -15.44 11.41 -24.15
N THR A 504 -15.39 11.43 -25.48
CA THR A 504 -15.66 10.25 -26.34
C THR A 504 -14.39 9.86 -27.08
N VAL A 505 -14.07 8.57 -27.06
CA VAL A 505 -12.95 7.98 -27.81
C VAL A 505 -13.50 6.94 -28.77
N THR A 506 -13.12 7.07 -30.06
CA THR A 506 -13.59 6.20 -31.12
C THR A 506 -12.40 5.48 -31.78
N PRO A 507 -12.08 4.25 -31.37
CA PRO A 507 -11.02 3.45 -31.97
C PRO A 507 -11.32 3.20 -33.46
N ALA A 508 -10.28 3.02 -34.29
CA ALA A 508 -10.40 2.77 -35.71
C ALA A 508 -11.17 1.47 -36.05
N SER A 509 -11.23 0.52 -35.13
CA SER A 509 -12.00 -0.73 -35.18
C SER A 509 -12.58 -1.06 -33.82
N PRO A 510 -13.65 -1.89 -33.75
CA PRO A 510 -14.20 -2.35 -32.49
C PRO A 510 -13.12 -3.02 -31.62
N ILE A 511 -13.11 -2.69 -30.32
CA ILE A 511 -12.18 -3.22 -29.33
C ILE A 511 -12.90 -4.11 -28.33
N THR A 512 -12.15 -5.04 -27.69
CA THR A 512 -12.66 -5.85 -26.59
C THR A 512 -12.07 -5.34 -25.28
N ILE A 513 -12.92 -4.90 -24.36
CA ILE A 513 -12.57 -4.26 -23.11
C ILE A 513 -12.65 -5.27 -21.95
N ASN A 514 -11.55 -5.48 -21.24
CA ASN A 514 -11.50 -6.26 -20.01
C ASN A 514 -11.32 -5.39 -18.77
N LEU A 515 -10.74 -4.18 -18.95
CA LEU A 515 -10.48 -3.24 -17.85
C LEU A 515 -10.68 -1.82 -18.34
N ILE A 516 -11.38 -1.02 -17.55
CA ILE A 516 -11.45 0.44 -17.70
C ILE A 516 -10.67 1.07 -16.55
N SER A 517 -9.82 2.05 -16.86
CA SER A 517 -9.07 2.86 -15.90
C SER A 517 -9.38 4.33 -16.16
N ILE A 518 -9.75 5.05 -15.10
CA ILE A 518 -10.04 6.48 -15.16
C ILE A 518 -9.20 7.19 -14.09
N ARG A 519 -8.52 8.27 -14.48
CA ARG A 519 -7.71 9.10 -13.60
C ARG A 519 -8.12 10.56 -13.73
N GLU A 520 -8.42 11.19 -12.62
CA GLU A 520 -8.61 12.64 -12.56
C GLU A 520 -7.27 13.36 -12.45
N ALA A 521 -7.16 14.58 -12.96
CA ALA A 521 -6.00 15.44 -12.77
C ALA A 521 -6.00 16.01 -11.34
N ILE A 522 -5.65 15.14 -10.37
CA ILE A 522 -5.80 15.44 -8.93
C ILE A 522 -4.90 16.57 -8.42
N GLU A 523 -3.87 16.98 -9.17
CA GLU A 523 -3.12 18.21 -8.92
C GLU A 523 -4.00 19.47 -8.95
N LEU A 524 -5.15 19.39 -9.61
CA LEU A 524 -6.17 20.44 -9.62
C LEU A 524 -7.25 20.25 -8.54
N GLY A 525 -7.14 19.21 -7.71
CA GLY A 525 -8.13 18.80 -6.73
C GLY A 525 -9.10 17.72 -7.27
N GLU A 526 -9.82 17.02 -6.38
CA GLU A 526 -10.90 16.11 -6.74
C GLU A 526 -12.16 16.94 -7.06
N ARG A 527 -12.47 17.10 -8.34
CA ARG A 527 -13.55 17.94 -8.86
C ARG A 527 -14.80 17.16 -9.21
N VAL A 528 -14.63 15.94 -9.77
CA VAL A 528 -15.76 15.12 -10.21
C VAL A 528 -16.59 14.68 -9.01
N SER A 529 -17.89 14.92 -9.07
CA SER A 529 -18.86 14.54 -8.03
C SER A 529 -19.91 13.54 -8.51
N LYS A 530 -20.00 13.30 -9.83
CA LYS A 530 -20.80 12.24 -10.42
C LYS A 530 -20.33 11.94 -11.85
N TYR A 531 -20.15 10.68 -12.17
CA TYR A 531 -19.78 10.22 -13.50
C TYR A 531 -20.37 8.84 -13.83
N HIS A 532 -20.43 8.53 -15.11
CA HIS A 532 -20.65 7.19 -15.61
C HIS A 532 -19.89 6.95 -16.93
N VAL A 533 -19.77 5.69 -17.32
CA VAL A 533 -19.19 5.30 -18.59
C VAL A 533 -20.28 4.77 -19.52
N GLU A 534 -20.14 5.06 -20.80
CA GLU A 534 -20.95 4.49 -21.85
C GLU A 534 -20.07 3.74 -22.86
N VAL A 535 -20.59 2.66 -23.42
CA VAL A 535 -19.94 1.91 -24.52
C VAL A 535 -20.89 1.83 -25.71
N MET A 536 -20.36 2.03 -26.92
CA MET A 536 -21.14 1.89 -28.14
C MET A 536 -21.12 0.44 -28.60
N GLN A 537 -22.28 -0.19 -28.69
CA GLN A 537 -22.47 -1.56 -29.16
C GLN A 537 -23.53 -1.57 -30.28
N ASN A 538 -23.17 -2.13 -31.43
CA ASN A 538 -24.08 -2.19 -32.60
C ASN A 538 -24.71 -0.83 -32.97
N GLY A 539 -23.90 0.25 -32.86
CA GLY A 539 -24.35 1.61 -33.17
C GLY A 539 -25.19 2.29 -32.08
N ASN A 540 -25.41 1.64 -30.92
CA ASN A 540 -26.18 2.19 -29.80
C ASN A 540 -25.31 2.39 -28.56
N TRP A 541 -25.53 3.49 -27.85
CA TRP A 541 -24.90 3.74 -26.55
C TRP A 541 -25.57 2.92 -25.45
N VAL A 542 -24.78 2.12 -24.77
CA VAL A 542 -25.16 1.41 -23.53
C VAL A 542 -24.63 2.19 -22.35
N THR A 543 -25.54 2.81 -21.61
CA THR A 543 -25.21 3.63 -20.45
C THR A 543 -24.92 2.76 -19.24
N SER A 544 -23.81 3.03 -18.55
CA SER A 544 -23.35 2.33 -17.36
C SER A 544 -23.36 0.81 -17.54
N PRO A 545 -22.52 0.24 -18.44
CA PRO A 545 -22.37 -1.21 -18.53
C PRO A 545 -21.97 -1.78 -17.16
N THR A 546 -22.22 -3.06 -16.94
CA THR A 546 -21.88 -3.72 -15.67
C THR A 546 -20.45 -4.25 -15.67
N ASP A 547 -19.79 -4.13 -14.53
CA ASP A 547 -18.52 -4.78 -14.27
C ASP A 547 -18.69 -6.30 -14.04
N LYS A 548 -17.59 -7.03 -13.85
CA LYS A 548 -17.60 -8.47 -13.56
C LYS A 548 -18.40 -8.85 -12.31
N SER A 549 -18.61 -7.92 -11.39
CA SER A 549 -19.36 -8.10 -10.15
C SER A 549 -20.82 -7.69 -10.27
N GLY A 550 -21.28 -7.28 -11.48
CA GLY A 550 -22.64 -6.84 -11.72
C GLY A 550 -22.92 -5.38 -11.32
N ASN A 551 -21.92 -4.62 -10.90
CA ASN A 551 -22.08 -3.22 -10.56
C ASN A 551 -22.07 -2.35 -11.83
N LYS A 552 -22.91 -1.33 -11.87
CA LYS A 552 -22.88 -0.33 -12.95
C LYS A 552 -21.60 0.50 -12.87
N ILE A 553 -20.98 0.76 -14.03
CA ILE A 553 -19.78 1.58 -14.13
C ILE A 553 -20.17 3.07 -14.00
N GLN A 554 -20.28 3.52 -12.77
CA GLN A 554 -20.63 4.89 -12.38
C GLN A 554 -20.13 5.17 -10.95
N GLY A 555 -19.97 6.45 -10.59
CA GLY A 555 -19.51 6.81 -9.26
C GLY A 555 -19.64 8.30 -8.96
N THR A 556 -19.24 8.65 -7.75
CA THR A 556 -19.24 10.02 -7.23
C THR A 556 -17.83 10.59 -7.06
N VAL A 557 -16.80 9.75 -7.20
CA VAL A 557 -15.39 10.13 -7.08
C VAL A 557 -14.59 9.38 -8.13
N ILE A 558 -13.71 10.07 -8.85
CA ILE A 558 -12.66 9.45 -9.66
C ILE A 558 -11.35 9.43 -8.86
N GLY A 559 -10.87 10.60 -8.43
CA GLY A 559 -9.63 10.75 -7.72
C GLY A 559 -8.41 10.28 -8.51
N ASN A 560 -7.38 9.78 -7.83
CA ASN A 560 -6.17 9.31 -8.51
C ASN A 560 -6.45 8.15 -9.48
N ARG A 561 -7.35 7.19 -9.12
CA ARG A 561 -7.67 6.06 -10.00
C ARG A 561 -8.97 5.34 -9.63
N GLN A 562 -9.77 5.03 -10.66
CA GLN A 562 -10.85 4.05 -10.59
C GLN A 562 -10.60 2.95 -11.62
N LEU A 563 -10.67 1.68 -11.19
CA LEU A 563 -10.53 0.51 -12.05
C LEU A 563 -11.83 -0.30 -12.09
N TRP A 564 -12.29 -0.64 -13.28
CA TRP A 564 -13.51 -1.41 -13.51
C TRP A 564 -13.21 -2.61 -14.40
N GLN A 565 -13.40 -3.82 -13.87
CA GLN A 565 -13.18 -5.05 -14.62
C GLN A 565 -14.41 -5.44 -15.41
N LEU A 566 -14.25 -5.76 -16.69
CA LEU A 566 -15.31 -6.24 -17.58
C LEU A 566 -15.04 -7.68 -18.03
N SER A 567 -16.03 -8.32 -18.63
CA SER A 567 -15.96 -9.72 -19.12
C SER A 567 -15.85 -9.77 -20.65
N GLY A 568 -14.90 -9.00 -21.23
CA GLY A 568 -14.70 -8.99 -22.68
C GLY A 568 -15.81 -8.23 -23.40
N THR A 569 -16.10 -7.00 -22.98
CA THR A 569 -17.13 -6.15 -23.60
C THR A 569 -16.63 -5.59 -24.93
N THR A 570 -17.28 -5.94 -26.06
CA THR A 570 -16.96 -5.36 -27.36
C THR A 570 -17.56 -3.96 -27.47
N ALA A 571 -16.76 -2.97 -27.89
CA ALA A 571 -17.19 -1.59 -28.08
C ALA A 571 -16.64 -0.97 -29.37
N GLN A 572 -17.46 -0.20 -30.06
CA GLN A 572 -17.10 0.62 -31.25
C GLN A 572 -16.58 2.00 -30.81
N ALA A 573 -17.03 2.49 -29.65
CA ALA A 573 -16.58 3.71 -29.00
C ALA A 573 -16.79 3.60 -27.49
N VAL A 574 -16.05 4.40 -26.73
CA VAL A 574 -16.18 4.50 -25.27
C VAL A 574 -16.34 5.96 -24.90
N ARG A 575 -17.23 6.28 -23.97
CA ARG A 575 -17.48 7.63 -23.50
C ARG A 575 -17.43 7.70 -21.99
N LEU A 576 -16.67 8.66 -21.48
CA LEU A 576 -16.73 9.07 -20.08
C LEU A 576 -17.67 10.28 -20.00
N VAL A 577 -18.74 10.16 -19.23
CA VAL A 577 -19.69 11.25 -18.97
C VAL A 577 -19.50 11.74 -17.55
N ILE A 578 -19.14 13.00 -17.41
CA ILE A 578 -19.11 13.71 -16.14
C ILE A 578 -20.46 14.37 -15.95
N ASP A 579 -21.31 13.79 -15.12
CA ASP A 579 -22.68 14.28 -14.86
C ASP A 579 -22.64 15.56 -14.00
N SER A 580 -21.69 15.62 -13.04
CA SER A 580 -21.46 16.81 -12.23
C SER A 580 -20.03 16.87 -11.69
N ALA A 581 -19.54 18.09 -11.51
CA ALA A 581 -18.26 18.41 -10.90
C ALA A 581 -18.37 19.70 -10.09
N LYS A 582 -17.45 19.89 -9.14
CA LYS A 582 -17.35 21.11 -8.30
C LYS A 582 -16.81 22.30 -9.10
N ASP A 583 -16.06 22.04 -10.16
CA ASP A 583 -15.43 23.00 -11.09
C ASP A 583 -15.24 22.29 -12.44
N SER A 584 -14.66 22.97 -13.44
CA SER A 584 -14.38 22.38 -14.75
C SER A 584 -13.63 21.05 -14.60
N PRO A 585 -14.24 19.90 -14.99
CA PRO A 585 -13.60 18.61 -14.81
C PRO A 585 -12.33 18.51 -15.65
N ALA A 586 -11.33 17.79 -15.11
CA ALA A 586 -10.07 17.54 -15.76
C ALA A 586 -9.67 16.06 -15.59
N ILE A 587 -9.43 15.38 -16.69
CA ILE A 587 -9.13 13.95 -16.76
C ILE A 587 -7.70 13.75 -17.25
N ALA A 588 -6.84 13.22 -16.36
CA ALA A 588 -5.44 12.94 -16.69
C ALA A 588 -5.33 11.74 -17.62
N GLU A 589 -6.15 10.68 -17.42
CA GLU A 589 -6.09 9.51 -18.28
C GLU A 589 -7.41 8.74 -18.28
N PHE A 590 -7.86 8.34 -19.46
CA PHE A 590 -8.97 7.43 -19.70
C PHE A 590 -8.49 6.29 -20.58
N SER A 591 -8.25 5.14 -19.99
CA SER A 591 -7.61 3.99 -20.64
C SER A 591 -8.52 2.76 -20.60
N VAL A 592 -8.39 1.88 -21.58
CA VAL A 592 -9.00 0.54 -21.58
C VAL A 592 -7.99 -0.53 -22.00
N TYR A 593 -8.13 -1.71 -21.42
CA TYR A 593 -7.22 -2.83 -21.62
C TYR A 593 -7.98 -4.13 -21.88
#